data_44166a58eae06c01955e890b4b4b4f9b
#
_entry.id   44166a58eae06c01955e890b4b4b4f9b
#
_cell.length_a   1.000
_cell.length_b   1.000
_cell.length_c   1.000
_cell.angle_alpha   90.00
_cell.angle_beta   90.00
_cell.angle_gamma   90.00
#
_symmetry.space_group_name_H-M   'P 1'
#
loop_
_entity.id
_entity.type
_entity.pdbx_description
1 polymer ?
#
loop_
_entity_poly.entity_id
_entity_poly.type
_entity_poly.pdbx_seq_one_letter_code
_entity_poly.pdbx_strand_id
1 'polypeptide(L)'
;IAIRKRILQRGLSFAPQATIANGDHIYWDLHTWQGEQAGELSAQGRQSNFDFANRVLGGSNEMALKLAAGPQIVPLYGTTFRSTPIYFLQDDHDHWENDSPLTYPVPWFQLQLARTTQQLYYPEFLPDANRSVGLPYSTTSERGELSESFGTLRYGDLLEVLLYDVRRTLNVGDLNSVFLDRTVENWLAERTASTD
;
A
#
# COMPACT_ATOMS: atom_id res chain seq x y z
N ILE A 1 -4.17 15.11 -10.37
CA ILE A 1 -3.98 13.96 -11.31
C ILE A 1 -3.06 14.35 -12.47
N ALA A 2 -3.26 15.49 -13.16
CA ALA A 2 -2.46 15.86 -14.34
C ALA A 2 -0.96 15.97 -14.05
N ILE A 3 -0.56 16.57 -12.93
CA ILE A 3 0.85 16.70 -12.54
C ILE A 3 1.44 15.32 -12.22
N ARG A 4 0.78 14.52 -11.42
CA ARG A 4 1.23 13.15 -11.11
C ARG A 4 1.41 12.32 -12.38
N LYS A 5 0.46 12.37 -13.30
CA LYS A 5 0.56 11.67 -14.59
C LYS A 5 1.78 12.10 -15.40
N ARG A 6 2.07 13.39 -15.45
CA ARG A 6 3.27 13.92 -16.15
C ARG A 6 4.57 13.44 -15.52
N ILE A 7 4.64 13.39 -14.18
CA ILE A 7 5.80 12.87 -13.45
C ILE A 7 6.01 11.39 -13.79
N LEU A 8 4.95 10.58 -13.73
CA LEU A 8 5.01 9.16 -14.08
C LEU A 8 5.43 8.94 -15.53
N GLN A 9 4.87 9.68 -16.47
CA GLN A 9 5.27 9.62 -17.89
C GLN A 9 6.74 10.02 -18.08
N ARG A 10 7.22 11.01 -17.32
CA ARG A 10 8.64 11.37 -17.34
C ARG A 10 9.51 10.25 -16.80
N GLY A 11 9.12 9.59 -15.70
CA GLY A 11 9.82 8.41 -15.21
C GLY A 11 9.91 7.30 -16.25
N LEU A 12 8.81 6.98 -16.90
CA LEU A 12 8.77 5.96 -17.96
C LEU A 12 9.61 6.32 -19.19
N SER A 13 9.84 7.62 -19.45
CA SER A 13 10.70 8.03 -20.58
C SER A 13 12.15 7.62 -20.43
N PHE A 14 12.60 7.20 -19.26
CA PHE A 14 13.92 6.60 -19.02
C PHE A 14 13.97 5.10 -19.32
N ALA A 15 12.87 4.52 -19.80
CA ALA A 15 12.73 3.09 -20.09
C ALA A 15 13.17 2.17 -18.93
N PRO A 16 12.62 2.36 -17.71
CA PRO A 16 13.00 1.53 -16.57
C PRO A 16 12.56 0.08 -16.78
N GLN A 17 13.34 -0.88 -16.30
CA GLN A 17 12.99 -2.30 -16.26
C GLN A 17 11.91 -2.60 -15.23
N ALA A 18 11.84 -1.80 -14.17
CA ALA A 18 10.82 -1.88 -13.13
C ALA A 18 10.63 -0.52 -12.46
N THR A 19 9.50 -0.33 -11.81
CA THR A 19 9.19 0.86 -11.03
C THR A 19 8.72 0.44 -9.64
N ILE A 20 9.19 1.11 -8.61
CA ILE A 20 8.69 0.97 -7.26
C ILE A 20 7.92 2.25 -6.92
N ALA A 21 6.64 2.10 -6.64
CA ALA A 21 5.78 3.18 -6.21
C ALA A 21 5.65 3.12 -4.69
N ASN A 22 6.27 4.09 -4.03
CA ASN A 22 6.50 4.07 -2.59
C ASN A 22 5.47 4.92 -1.85
N GLY A 23 4.22 4.45 -1.85
CA GLY A 23 3.17 5.00 -1.01
C GLY A 23 2.39 6.20 -1.57
N ASP A 24 1.44 6.66 -0.80
CA ASP A 24 0.56 7.80 -1.09
C ASP A 24 -0.22 7.70 -2.40
N HIS A 25 -0.71 6.51 -2.67
CA HIS A 25 -1.48 6.28 -3.89
C HIS A 25 -2.89 6.80 -3.77
N ILE A 26 -3.46 6.70 -2.55
CA ILE A 26 -4.81 7.12 -2.23
C ILE A 26 -4.78 8.07 -1.04
N TYR A 27 -5.48 9.16 -1.21
CA TYR A 27 -5.73 10.14 -0.16
C TYR A 27 -7.21 10.08 0.22
N TRP A 28 -7.51 9.49 1.36
CA TRP A 28 -8.88 9.39 1.87
C TRP A 28 -9.35 10.69 2.50
N ASP A 29 -8.41 11.45 3.07
CA ASP A 29 -8.59 12.66 3.85
C ASP A 29 -8.56 13.96 3.01
N LEU A 30 -7.99 13.92 1.81
CA LEU A 30 -7.85 15.13 1.01
C LEU A 30 -9.07 15.38 0.11
N HIS A 31 -9.52 16.64 0.10
CA HIS A 31 -10.37 17.15 -0.95
C HIS A 31 -9.58 17.19 -2.26
N THR A 32 -9.94 16.37 -3.21
CA THR A 32 -9.51 16.61 -4.58
C THR A 32 -10.32 17.78 -5.13
N TRP A 33 -9.72 18.59 -5.98
CA TRP A 33 -10.43 19.71 -6.62
C TRP A 33 -11.71 19.26 -7.35
N GLN A 34 -11.67 18.09 -7.94
CA GLN A 34 -12.86 17.42 -8.50
C GLN A 34 -13.89 17.05 -7.46
N GLY A 35 -13.46 16.80 -6.23
CA GLY A 35 -14.32 16.50 -5.11
C GLY A 35 -15.07 17.71 -4.56
N GLU A 36 -14.46 18.89 -4.55
CA GLU A 36 -15.15 20.12 -4.14
C GLU A 36 -16.26 20.49 -5.13
N GLN A 37 -16.06 20.28 -6.42
CA GLN A 37 -17.08 20.49 -7.45
C GLN A 37 -18.11 19.36 -7.54
N ALA A 38 -17.68 18.14 -7.28
CA ALA A 38 -18.49 16.94 -7.41
C ALA A 38 -19.13 16.50 -6.07
N GLY A 39 -18.89 17.22 -4.96
CA GLY A 39 -19.43 16.91 -3.64
C GLY A 39 -19.10 15.49 -3.19
N GLU A 40 -20.08 14.60 -3.24
CA GLU A 40 -19.93 13.20 -2.83
C GLU A 40 -18.92 12.38 -3.62
N LEU A 41 -18.35 12.89 -4.71
CA LEU A 41 -17.35 12.18 -5.52
C LEU A 41 -15.91 12.35 -4.99
N SER A 42 -15.69 13.21 -3.99
CA SER A 42 -14.38 13.31 -3.33
C SER A 42 -14.08 12.06 -2.51
N ALA A 43 -12.80 11.77 -2.28
CA ALA A 43 -12.41 10.72 -1.36
C ALA A 43 -13.01 10.99 0.04
N GLN A 44 -12.92 12.22 0.53
CA GLN A 44 -13.48 12.60 1.81
C GLN A 44 -15.02 12.47 1.88
N GLY A 45 -15.73 12.88 0.82
CA GLY A 45 -17.19 12.66 0.75
C GLY A 45 -17.52 11.17 0.78
N ARG A 46 -16.65 10.31 0.25
CA ARG A 46 -16.84 8.85 0.26
C ARG A 46 -16.54 8.20 1.60
N GLN A 47 -15.73 8.80 2.45
CA GLN A 47 -15.48 8.29 3.80
C GLN A 47 -16.79 8.14 4.60
N SER A 48 -17.73 9.05 4.44
CA SER A 48 -19.04 9.01 5.11
C SER A 48 -19.91 7.83 4.70
N ASN A 49 -19.58 7.16 3.59
CA ASN A 49 -20.33 6.01 3.08
C ASN A 49 -19.79 4.67 3.58
N PHE A 50 -18.73 4.65 4.40
CA PHE A 50 -18.22 3.43 4.98
C PHE A 50 -18.99 3.02 6.23
N ASP A 51 -19.33 1.75 6.30
CA ASP A 51 -19.83 1.12 7.52
C ASP A 51 -18.65 0.44 8.23
N PHE A 52 -18.14 1.10 9.26
CA PHE A 52 -16.96 0.65 10.01
C PHE A 52 -17.15 -0.66 10.79
N ALA A 53 -18.38 -1.10 10.97
CA ALA A 53 -18.69 -2.37 11.61
C ALA A 53 -18.57 -3.58 10.66
N ASN A 54 -18.58 -3.34 9.36
CA ASN A 54 -18.55 -4.37 8.33
C ASN A 54 -17.22 -4.42 7.59
N ARG A 55 -16.91 -5.61 7.03
CA ARG A 55 -15.73 -5.81 6.19
C ARG A 55 -15.77 -4.93 4.94
N VAL A 56 -14.60 -4.65 4.38
CA VAL A 56 -14.48 -3.84 3.17
C VAL A 56 -14.75 -4.67 1.93
N LEU A 57 -14.06 -5.79 1.74
CA LEU A 57 -14.20 -6.63 0.56
C LEU A 57 -15.51 -7.44 0.57
N GLY A 58 -16.20 -7.48 -0.54
CA GLY A 58 -17.40 -8.31 -0.75
C GLY A 58 -18.68 -7.73 -0.14
N GLY A 59 -18.70 -6.46 0.22
CA GLY A 59 -19.87 -5.78 0.80
C GLY A 59 -20.12 -4.39 0.22
N SER A 60 -20.99 -3.63 0.89
CA SER A 60 -21.27 -2.22 0.54
C SER A 60 -20.03 -1.34 0.60
N ASN A 61 -19.13 -1.60 1.52
CA ASN A 61 -17.86 -0.90 1.67
C ASN A 61 -16.96 -1.03 0.43
N GLU A 62 -16.97 -2.14 -0.27
CA GLU A 62 -16.19 -2.32 -1.50
C GLU A 62 -16.61 -1.32 -2.59
N MET A 63 -17.90 -1.06 -2.72
CA MET A 63 -18.38 -0.07 -3.67
C MET A 63 -17.94 1.34 -3.27
N ALA A 64 -18.04 1.69 -1.98
CA ALA A 64 -17.56 2.98 -1.46
C ALA A 64 -16.05 3.14 -1.72
N LEU A 65 -15.25 2.09 -1.47
CA LEU A 65 -13.84 2.07 -1.77
C LEU A 65 -13.57 2.29 -3.27
N LYS A 66 -14.23 1.56 -4.14
CA LYS A 66 -14.05 1.68 -5.60
C LYS A 66 -14.37 3.09 -6.11
N LEU A 67 -15.40 3.71 -5.58
CA LEU A 67 -15.78 5.07 -5.95
C LEU A 67 -14.78 6.13 -5.45
N ALA A 68 -14.14 5.89 -4.32
CA ALA A 68 -13.15 6.80 -3.75
C ALA A 68 -11.73 6.57 -4.34
N ALA A 69 -11.27 5.33 -4.38
CA ALA A 69 -9.90 4.98 -4.79
C ALA A 69 -9.72 4.96 -6.31
N GLY A 70 -10.68 4.40 -7.04
CA GLY A 70 -10.58 4.23 -8.50
C GLY A 70 -10.19 5.50 -9.26
N PRO A 71 -10.83 6.65 -9.02
CA PRO A 71 -10.47 7.91 -9.69
C PRO A 71 -9.05 8.40 -9.41
N GLN A 72 -8.45 8.00 -8.29
CA GLN A 72 -7.10 8.38 -7.91
C GLN A 72 -6.03 7.49 -8.55
N ILE A 73 -6.34 6.21 -8.79
CA ILE A 73 -5.38 5.19 -9.23
C ILE A 73 -5.48 4.93 -10.72
N VAL A 74 -6.67 4.64 -11.23
CA VAL A 74 -6.87 4.13 -12.59
C VAL A 74 -6.33 5.11 -13.67
N PRO A 75 -6.56 6.41 -13.58
CA PRO A 75 -6.03 7.35 -14.57
C PRO A 75 -4.51 7.50 -14.56
N LEU A 76 -3.87 7.14 -13.43
CA LEU A 76 -2.42 7.26 -13.26
C LEU A 76 -1.69 6.01 -13.73
N TYR A 77 -2.12 4.86 -13.23
CA TYR A 77 -1.37 3.62 -13.39
C TYR A 77 -1.95 2.70 -14.47
N GLY A 78 -3.26 2.71 -14.68
CA GLY A 78 -4.00 1.78 -15.50
C GLY A 78 -3.35 1.39 -16.85
N THR A 79 -3.42 2.25 -17.86
CA THR A 79 -2.79 1.98 -19.17
C THR A 79 -1.35 2.48 -19.27
N THR A 80 -0.91 3.37 -18.39
CA THR A 80 0.38 4.05 -18.46
C THR A 80 1.54 3.08 -18.22
N PHE A 81 1.36 2.13 -17.29
CA PHE A 81 2.37 1.14 -16.92
C PHE A 81 2.17 -0.23 -17.58
N ARG A 82 1.47 -0.29 -18.69
CA ARG A 82 1.12 -1.55 -19.35
C ARG A 82 2.32 -2.44 -19.70
N SER A 83 3.47 -1.86 -19.99
CA SER A 83 4.68 -2.55 -20.45
C SER A 83 5.85 -2.47 -19.48
N THR A 84 5.65 -1.87 -18.31
CA THR A 84 6.69 -1.74 -17.28
C THR A 84 6.16 -2.29 -15.97
N PRO A 85 6.80 -3.29 -15.38
CA PRO A 85 6.41 -3.78 -14.06
C PRO A 85 6.42 -2.67 -13.02
N ILE A 86 5.39 -2.62 -12.20
CA ILE A 86 5.29 -1.67 -11.10
C ILE A 86 4.95 -2.43 -9.81
N TYR A 87 5.70 -2.13 -8.75
CA TYR A 87 5.54 -2.69 -7.42
C TYR A 87 5.06 -1.58 -6.49
N PHE A 88 3.99 -1.86 -5.75
CA PHE A 88 3.37 -0.88 -4.88
C PHE A 88 3.68 -1.18 -3.42
N LEU A 89 4.20 -0.18 -2.71
CA LEU A 89 4.22 -0.14 -1.26
C LEU A 89 3.18 0.88 -0.80
N GLN A 90 2.67 0.73 0.40
CA GLN A 90 1.71 1.65 0.98
C GLN A 90 2.40 2.61 1.93
N ASP A 91 1.82 3.80 2.11
CA ASP A 91 2.21 4.74 3.13
C ASP A 91 0.98 5.16 3.96
N ASP A 92 1.09 6.19 4.78
CA ASP A 92 0.07 6.58 5.75
C ASP A 92 -1.27 6.90 5.11
N HIS A 93 -1.30 7.72 4.07
CA HIS A 93 -2.56 8.07 3.40
C HIS A 93 -3.27 6.87 2.76
N ASP A 94 -2.54 5.85 2.32
CA ASP A 94 -3.15 4.62 1.80
C ASP A 94 -3.94 3.86 2.88
N HIS A 95 -3.59 4.05 4.16
CA HIS A 95 -4.34 3.48 5.28
C HIS A 95 -5.55 4.32 5.66
N TRP A 96 -5.43 5.62 5.81
CA TRP A 96 -6.55 6.49 6.12
C TRP A 96 -6.24 7.98 5.97
N GLU A 97 -5.31 8.50 6.75
CA GLU A 97 -4.95 9.90 6.82
C GLU A 97 -3.49 10.09 7.20
N ASN A 98 -3.02 11.34 7.17
CA ASN A 98 -1.64 11.69 7.48
C ASN A 98 -1.16 11.02 8.78
N ASP A 99 0.01 10.40 8.70
CA ASP A 99 0.64 9.63 9.79
C ASP A 99 -0.15 8.39 10.26
N SER A 100 -1.19 7.95 9.55
CA SER A 100 -1.86 6.68 9.86
C SER A 100 -1.01 5.47 9.43
N PRO A 101 -1.11 4.35 10.16
CA PRO A 101 -1.68 4.24 11.50
C PRO A 101 -0.67 4.70 12.56
N LEU A 102 -1.16 5.41 13.59
CA LEU A 102 -0.32 5.89 14.68
C LEU A 102 -0.03 4.84 15.75
N THR A 103 -0.75 3.75 15.73
CA THR A 103 -0.71 2.71 16.76
C THR A 103 -0.62 1.30 16.17
N TYR A 104 0.11 0.43 16.86
CA TYR A 104 0.16 -0.99 16.55
C TYR A 104 -0.60 -1.79 17.63
N PRO A 105 -1.40 -2.78 17.28
CA PRO A 105 -1.73 -3.23 15.92
C PRO A 105 -2.59 -2.21 15.17
N VAL A 106 -2.42 -2.18 13.85
CA VAL A 106 -3.20 -1.31 12.95
C VAL A 106 -4.70 -1.53 13.17
N PRO A 107 -5.50 -0.47 13.30
CA PRO A 107 -6.95 -0.62 13.44
C PRO A 107 -7.53 -1.48 12.33
N TRP A 108 -8.40 -2.42 12.70
CA TRP A 108 -8.92 -3.44 11.79
C TRP A 108 -9.48 -2.87 10.48
N PHE A 109 -10.27 -1.81 10.56
CA PHE A 109 -10.89 -1.24 9.36
C PHE A 109 -9.84 -0.60 8.42
N GLN A 110 -8.86 0.10 8.97
CA GLN A 110 -7.78 0.70 8.18
C GLN A 110 -6.95 -0.38 7.47
N LEU A 111 -6.63 -1.46 8.16
CA LEU A 111 -5.93 -2.59 7.57
C LEU A 111 -6.75 -3.24 6.44
N GLN A 112 -8.06 -3.44 6.65
CA GLN A 112 -8.98 -3.94 5.64
C GLN A 112 -9.02 -3.02 4.41
N LEU A 113 -9.10 -1.72 4.64
CA LEU A 113 -9.16 -0.72 3.58
C LEU A 113 -7.90 -0.77 2.72
N ALA A 114 -6.73 -0.71 3.34
CA ALA A 114 -5.44 -0.76 2.67
C ALA A 114 -5.27 -2.06 1.86
N ARG A 115 -5.58 -3.20 2.47
CA ARG A 115 -5.46 -4.51 1.82
C ARG A 115 -6.45 -4.73 0.69
N THR A 116 -7.70 -4.33 0.87
CA THR A 116 -8.71 -4.44 -0.19
C THR A 116 -8.34 -3.55 -1.37
N THR A 117 -7.81 -2.37 -1.10
CA THR A 117 -7.31 -1.48 -2.15
C THR A 117 -6.16 -2.13 -2.92
N GLN A 118 -5.20 -2.71 -2.23
CA GLN A 118 -4.10 -3.46 -2.85
C GLN A 118 -4.64 -4.60 -3.71
N GLN A 119 -5.53 -5.41 -3.18
CA GLN A 119 -6.12 -6.54 -3.91
C GLN A 119 -6.88 -6.12 -5.18
N LEU A 120 -7.55 -4.97 -5.15
CA LEU A 120 -8.37 -4.52 -6.27
C LEU A 120 -7.59 -3.74 -7.34
N TYR A 121 -6.52 -3.06 -6.96
CA TYR A 121 -5.87 -2.09 -7.84
C TYR A 121 -4.38 -2.28 -8.03
N TYR A 122 -3.70 -2.98 -7.12
CA TYR A 122 -2.25 -3.16 -7.20
C TYR A 122 -1.90 -4.62 -7.44
N PRO A 123 -0.93 -4.90 -8.33
CA PRO A 123 -0.36 -6.24 -8.41
C PRO A 123 0.22 -6.63 -7.06
N GLU A 124 -0.12 -7.82 -6.59
CA GLU A 124 0.49 -8.38 -5.39
C GLU A 124 1.93 -8.77 -5.65
N PHE A 125 2.75 -8.65 -4.61
CA PHE A 125 4.08 -9.23 -4.65
C PHE A 125 3.96 -10.75 -4.64
N LEU A 126 4.85 -11.41 -5.39
CA LEU A 126 5.06 -12.83 -5.16
C LEU A 126 5.73 -12.99 -3.79
N PRO A 127 5.22 -13.88 -2.93
CA PRO A 127 5.83 -14.14 -1.63
C PRO A 127 7.30 -14.50 -1.80
N ASP A 128 8.16 -13.92 -0.97
CA ASP A 128 9.55 -14.39 -0.89
C ASP A 128 9.55 -15.79 -0.30
N ALA A 129 10.01 -16.78 -1.07
CA ALA A 129 10.08 -18.18 -0.63
C ALA A 129 10.98 -18.38 0.60
N ASN A 130 11.90 -17.47 0.86
CA ASN A 130 12.83 -17.50 1.97
C ASN A 130 12.42 -16.60 3.14
N ARG A 131 11.22 -16.01 3.10
CA ARG A 131 10.74 -15.18 4.20
C ARG A 131 10.56 -15.99 5.47
N SER A 132 10.85 -15.37 6.61
CA SER A 132 10.57 -15.98 7.90
C SER A 132 9.06 -16.02 8.15
N VAL A 133 8.55 -17.16 8.57
CA VAL A 133 7.14 -17.33 8.96
C VAL A 133 6.77 -16.56 10.24
N GLY A 134 7.74 -16.11 10.99
CA GLY A 134 7.54 -15.30 12.20
C GLY A 134 7.39 -13.80 11.93
N LEU A 135 7.55 -13.35 10.68
CA LEU A 135 7.38 -11.93 10.35
C LEU A 135 5.90 -11.52 10.45
N PRO A 136 5.62 -10.31 10.94
CA PRO A 136 4.26 -9.78 11.00
C PRO A 136 3.60 -9.84 9.61
N TYR A 137 2.38 -10.35 9.54
CA TYR A 137 1.63 -10.51 8.29
C TYR A 137 2.32 -11.35 7.20
N SER A 138 3.27 -12.20 7.55
CA SER A 138 3.95 -13.09 6.61
C SER A 138 3.15 -14.34 6.23
N THR A 139 2.05 -14.57 6.89
CA THR A 139 1.07 -15.63 6.61
C THR A 139 -0.31 -15.01 6.46
N THR A 140 -1.30 -15.78 6.01
CA THR A 140 -2.70 -15.31 6.00
C THR A 140 -3.07 -14.71 7.34
N SER A 141 -3.68 -13.54 7.32
CA SER A 141 -4.13 -12.90 8.56
C SER A 141 -5.18 -13.77 9.26
N GLU A 142 -5.34 -13.56 10.57
CA GLU A 142 -6.36 -14.23 11.37
C GLU A 142 -7.79 -14.03 10.82
N ARG A 143 -7.99 -13.08 9.94
CA ARG A 143 -9.28 -12.75 9.32
C ARG A 143 -9.38 -13.18 7.86
N GLY A 144 -8.50 -14.05 7.39
CA GLY A 144 -8.53 -14.59 6.04
C GLY A 144 -8.16 -13.59 4.95
N GLU A 145 -7.46 -12.53 5.31
CA GLU A 145 -7.02 -11.50 4.38
C GLU A 145 -5.61 -11.74 3.87
N LEU A 146 -5.26 -11.07 2.79
CA LEU A 146 -3.92 -11.12 2.26
C LEU A 146 -2.90 -10.66 3.29
N SER A 147 -1.83 -11.40 3.38
CA SER A 147 -0.79 -11.24 4.39
C SER A 147 0.40 -10.44 3.91
N GLU A 148 0.46 -10.13 2.63
CA GLU A 148 1.71 -9.70 2.00
C GLU A 148 2.08 -8.25 2.36
N SER A 149 3.05 -8.12 3.26
CA SER A 149 3.78 -6.87 3.49
C SER A 149 5.25 -6.99 3.14
N PHE A 150 5.66 -8.14 2.61
CA PHE A 150 7.03 -8.48 2.30
C PHE A 150 7.12 -9.00 0.89
N GLY A 151 8.08 -8.51 0.13
CA GLY A 151 8.39 -9.01 -1.19
C GLY A 151 9.86 -8.82 -1.51
N THR A 152 10.31 -9.52 -2.54
CA THR A 152 11.66 -9.39 -3.05
C THR A 152 11.64 -9.19 -4.55
N LEU A 153 12.29 -8.15 -5.02
CA LEU A 153 12.53 -7.92 -6.44
C LEU A 153 13.98 -8.21 -6.73
N ARG A 154 14.24 -9.10 -7.69
CA ARG A 154 15.59 -9.44 -8.15
C ARG A 154 15.80 -9.06 -9.61
N TYR A 155 16.96 -8.51 -9.89
CA TYR A 155 17.44 -8.25 -11.24
C TYR A 155 18.73 -9.01 -11.48
N GLY A 156 18.59 -10.26 -11.95
CA GLY A 156 19.70 -11.20 -12.05
C GLY A 156 20.43 -11.35 -10.71
N ASP A 157 21.76 -11.37 -10.79
CA ASP A 157 22.64 -11.39 -9.61
C ASP A 157 23.17 -10.00 -9.24
N LEU A 158 22.63 -8.94 -9.87
CA LEU A 158 23.14 -7.58 -9.71
C LEU A 158 22.42 -6.78 -8.63
N LEU A 159 21.14 -7.07 -8.40
CA LEU A 159 20.32 -6.29 -7.48
C LEU A 159 19.24 -7.16 -6.84
N GLU A 160 19.16 -7.08 -5.54
CA GLU A 160 18.01 -7.52 -4.77
C GLU A 160 17.40 -6.34 -4.02
N VAL A 161 16.10 -6.14 -4.15
CA VAL A 161 15.34 -5.13 -3.42
C VAL A 161 14.39 -5.82 -2.47
N LEU A 162 14.52 -5.53 -1.18
CA LEU A 162 13.60 -6.02 -0.15
C LEU A 162 12.46 -5.01 -0.03
N LEU A 163 11.25 -5.44 -0.35
CA LEU A 163 10.04 -4.64 -0.29
C LEU A 163 9.31 -4.94 1.01
N TYR A 164 9.07 -3.91 1.79
CA TYR A 164 8.40 -4.03 3.08
C TYR A 164 7.46 -2.87 3.34
N ASP A 165 6.21 -3.17 3.67
CA ASP A 165 5.21 -2.19 4.06
C ASP A 165 5.33 -1.88 5.56
N VAL A 166 6.09 -0.84 5.87
CA VAL A 166 6.37 -0.41 7.25
C VAL A 166 5.11 0.05 7.99
N ARG A 167 4.13 0.61 7.29
CA ARG A 167 2.94 1.19 7.92
C ARG A 167 2.06 0.17 8.64
N ARG A 168 2.21 -1.10 8.32
CA ARG A 168 1.46 -2.19 8.99
C ARG A 168 1.95 -2.49 10.40
N THR A 169 3.19 -2.13 10.71
CA THR A 169 3.84 -2.45 12.00
C THR A 169 4.36 -1.22 12.75
N LEU A 170 4.32 -0.06 12.11
CA LEU A 170 4.76 1.19 12.69
C LEU A 170 3.91 1.57 13.90
N ASN A 171 4.57 1.96 14.99
CA ASN A 171 3.97 2.62 16.14
C ASN A 171 4.79 3.86 16.46
N VAL A 172 4.20 5.03 16.28
CA VAL A 172 4.84 6.33 16.55
C VAL A 172 4.08 7.15 17.59
N GLY A 173 3.10 6.55 18.26
CA GLY A 173 2.14 7.25 19.12
C GLY A 173 2.58 7.47 20.56
N ASP A 174 3.68 6.89 21.02
CA ASP A 174 4.10 6.96 22.44
C ASP A 174 5.62 6.87 22.64
N LEU A 175 6.04 6.82 23.91
CA LEU A 175 7.45 6.69 24.29
C LEU A 175 8.09 5.35 23.92
N ASN A 176 7.29 4.36 23.54
CA ASN A 176 7.74 3.05 23.07
C ASN A 176 7.60 2.94 21.54
N SER A 177 7.70 4.06 20.87
CA SER A 177 7.60 4.11 19.40
C SER A 177 8.57 3.16 18.74
N VAL A 178 8.04 2.38 17.77
CA VAL A 178 8.78 1.38 17.02
C VAL A 178 8.61 1.67 15.53
N PHE A 179 9.71 1.94 14.85
CA PHE A 179 9.68 2.13 13.40
C PHE A 179 9.64 0.79 12.66
N LEU A 180 10.45 -0.16 13.10
CA LEU A 180 10.43 -1.55 12.61
C LEU A 180 10.21 -2.49 13.78
N ASP A 181 9.35 -3.48 13.57
CA ASP A 181 9.28 -4.62 14.48
C ASP A 181 10.63 -5.32 14.53
N ARG A 182 11.05 -5.75 15.74
CA ARG A 182 12.36 -6.36 15.93
C ARG A 182 12.58 -7.62 15.11
N THR A 183 11.51 -8.36 14.85
CA THR A 183 11.58 -9.56 14.00
C THR A 183 11.90 -9.19 12.56
N VAL A 184 11.32 -8.08 12.07
CA VAL A 184 11.61 -7.54 10.75
C VAL A 184 13.03 -6.99 10.67
N GLU A 185 13.48 -6.27 11.68
CA GLU A 185 14.85 -5.77 11.77
C GLU A 185 15.88 -6.91 11.68
N ASN A 186 15.66 -7.98 12.45
CA ASN A 186 16.52 -9.17 12.40
C ASN A 186 16.50 -9.83 11.02
N TRP A 187 15.33 -9.99 10.41
CA TRP A 187 15.19 -10.54 9.05
C TRP A 187 15.95 -9.70 8.01
N LEU A 188 15.85 -8.39 8.07
CA LEU A 188 16.58 -7.49 7.18
C LEU A 188 18.10 -7.64 7.38
N ALA A 189 18.55 -7.68 8.64
CA ALA A 189 19.97 -7.86 8.96
C ALA A 189 20.51 -9.21 8.48
N GLU A 190 19.79 -10.30 8.70
CA GLU A 190 20.16 -11.64 8.20
C GLU A 190 20.21 -11.67 6.67
N ARG A 191 19.22 -11.06 6.02
CA ARG A 191 19.14 -11.05 4.57
C ARG A 191 20.26 -10.24 3.92
N THR A 192 20.61 -9.09 4.50
CA THR A 192 21.71 -8.25 4.01
C THR A 192 23.07 -8.86 4.28
N ALA A 193 23.24 -9.65 5.34
CA ALA A 193 24.48 -10.35 5.64
C ALA A 193 24.74 -11.57 4.74
N SER A 194 23.71 -12.09 4.08
CA SER A 194 23.79 -13.30 3.24
C SER A 194 24.02 -13.00 1.75
N THR A 195 24.29 -11.76 1.39
CA THR A 195 24.50 -11.31 -0.01
C THR A 195 25.99 -11.23 -0.36
N ASP A 196 26.76 -12.28 -0.12
CA ASP A 196 28.11 -12.43 -0.65
C ASP A 196 28.12 -13.20 -1.98
#